data_b42f4177f4c3be6273e0cc6a5bbd1728
#
_entry.id   b42f4177f4c3be6273e0cc6a5bbd1728
#
_cell.length_a   1.000
_cell.length_b   1.000
_cell.length_c   1.000
_cell.angle_alpha   90.00
_cell.angle_beta   90.00
_cell.angle_gamma   90.00
#
_symmetry.space_group_name_H-M   'P 1'
#
loop_
_entity.id
_entity.type
_entity.pdbx_description
1 polymer ?
#
loop_
_entity_poly.entity_id
_entity_poly.type
_entity_poly.pdbx_seq_one_letter_code
_entity_poly.pdbx_strand_id
1 'polypeptide(L)'
;MVGKIDLRYVKTRTALLIGCLLQVYAAQAGKLSIVIDDVGYRPHEENAVLQMPTAISVAVLPNAPHARLMATRAHSQGREVLIHMPMAPLSKQPLERDTLQPSMSSDEIQRIIRNAVNNVPYAVGMNNHMGSAMTSSLPGMQKVMQALESYRLYFLDSMTIGSSQATRAAAGTGVKVIKRKVFLDDTANEADIRRQFNRAVELARRNGSAIAIGHPRPATVKVLQQMLPSLPADIVLVKPSALLNEPQGNGGGYVP
;
A
#
# COMPACT_ATOMS: atom_id res chain seq x y z
N MET A 1 -85.43 -16.01 35.57
CA MET A 1 -84.53 -17.07 35.10
C MET A 1 -83.33 -16.45 34.51
N VAL A 2 -82.19 -16.85 35.05
CA VAL A 2 -80.94 -16.20 34.95
C VAL A 2 -80.18 -16.55 33.64
N GLY A 3 -79.92 -15.59 32.81
CA GLY A 3 -79.03 -15.74 31.66
C GLY A 3 -77.59 -15.38 32.04
N LYS A 4 -76.76 -16.35 32.07
CA LYS A 4 -75.31 -16.18 32.31
C LYS A 4 -74.64 -15.49 31.16
N ILE A 5 -74.09 -14.28 31.41
CA ILE A 5 -73.18 -13.62 30.47
C ILE A 5 -71.79 -14.14 30.79
N ASP A 6 -71.23 -14.88 29.81
CA ASP A 6 -69.84 -15.38 29.90
C ASP A 6 -68.90 -14.35 29.24
N LEU A 7 -68.33 -13.48 30.06
CA LEU A 7 -67.34 -12.51 29.63
C LEU A 7 -65.98 -13.17 29.63
N ARG A 8 -65.64 -13.81 28.52
CA ARG A 8 -64.27 -14.17 28.27
C ARG A 8 -63.52 -12.94 27.71
N TYR A 9 -63.07 -12.15 28.61
CA TYR A 9 -62.11 -11.10 28.27
C TYR A 9 -60.79 -11.73 27.94
N VAL A 10 -60.59 -11.98 26.65
CA VAL A 10 -59.27 -12.34 26.14
C VAL A 10 -58.40 -11.08 26.24
N LYS A 11 -57.62 -10.98 27.29
CA LYS A 11 -56.53 -10.03 27.38
C LYS A 11 -55.42 -10.46 26.39
N THR A 12 -55.53 -10.03 25.16
CA THR A 12 -54.42 -10.02 24.25
C THR A 12 -53.35 -9.06 24.82
N ARG A 13 -52.43 -9.62 25.60
CA ARG A 13 -51.21 -8.93 25.89
C ARG A 13 -50.41 -8.90 24.60
N THR A 14 -50.52 -7.80 23.90
CA THR A 14 -49.56 -7.44 22.87
C THR A 14 -48.24 -7.20 23.56
N ALA A 15 -47.46 -8.26 23.68
CA ALA A 15 -46.07 -8.12 24.05
C ALA A 15 -45.39 -7.39 22.86
N LEU A 16 -45.23 -6.09 22.99
CA LEU A 16 -44.30 -5.35 22.16
C LEU A 16 -42.89 -5.93 22.47
N LEU A 17 -42.48 -6.90 21.72
CA LEU A 17 -41.06 -7.27 21.58
C LEU A 17 -40.39 -6.09 20.89
N ILE A 18 -39.97 -5.13 21.70
CA ILE A 18 -38.90 -4.21 21.30
C ILE A 18 -37.66 -5.07 21.16
N GLY A 19 -37.53 -5.67 19.98
CA GLY A 19 -36.29 -6.22 19.56
C GLY A 19 -35.31 -5.07 19.44
N CYS A 20 -34.55 -4.80 20.50
CA CYS A 20 -33.29 -4.10 20.36
C CYS A 20 -32.45 -4.92 19.38
N LEU A 21 -32.55 -4.60 18.12
CA LEU A 21 -31.51 -4.90 17.15
C LEU A 21 -30.26 -4.16 17.64
N LEU A 22 -29.55 -4.78 18.55
CA LEU A 22 -28.14 -4.53 18.73
C LEU A 22 -27.51 -4.88 17.37
N GLN A 23 -27.47 -3.90 16.47
CA GLN A 23 -26.56 -3.93 15.37
C GLN A 23 -25.18 -3.93 16.05
N VAL A 24 -24.66 -5.12 16.27
CA VAL A 24 -23.24 -5.32 16.51
C VAL A 24 -22.61 -4.85 15.21
N TYR A 25 -22.25 -3.58 15.13
CA TYR A 25 -21.28 -3.13 14.17
C TYR A 25 -20.04 -3.97 14.48
N ALA A 26 -19.86 -5.07 13.78
CA ALA A 26 -18.59 -5.74 13.74
C ALA A 26 -17.62 -4.65 13.28
N ALA A 27 -16.81 -4.13 14.21
CA ALA A 27 -15.80 -3.16 13.88
C ALA A 27 -14.95 -3.81 12.79
N GLN A 28 -15.06 -3.28 11.56
CA GLN A 28 -14.33 -3.84 10.45
C GLN A 28 -12.85 -3.71 10.80
N ALA A 29 -12.13 -4.82 10.75
CA ALA A 29 -10.70 -4.82 11.05
C ALA A 29 -9.98 -3.79 10.19
N GLY A 30 -9.09 -3.01 10.80
CA GLY A 30 -8.24 -2.07 10.08
C GLY A 30 -7.29 -2.85 9.16
N LYS A 31 -7.16 -2.40 7.91
CA LYS A 31 -6.31 -3.05 6.90
C LYS A 31 -4.95 -2.38 6.86
N LEU A 32 -3.90 -3.12 7.18
CA LEU A 32 -2.52 -2.66 7.08
C LEU A 32 -1.84 -3.34 5.90
N SER A 33 -1.32 -2.54 4.97
CA SER A 33 -0.47 -3.02 3.89
C SER A 33 0.97 -2.57 4.14
N ILE A 34 1.91 -3.48 4.01
CA ILE A 34 3.35 -3.20 4.15
C ILE A 34 4.05 -3.58 2.86
N VAL A 35 4.83 -2.64 2.32
CA VAL A 35 5.66 -2.82 1.14
C VAL A 35 7.11 -2.58 1.51
N ILE A 36 7.99 -3.48 1.09
CA ILE A 36 9.44 -3.34 1.27
C ILE A 36 10.05 -2.92 -0.06
N ASP A 37 10.55 -1.69 -0.10
CA ASP A 37 11.19 -1.07 -1.26
C ASP A 37 12.67 -1.49 -1.39
N ASP A 38 13.36 -1.01 -2.42
CA ASP A 38 14.79 -1.22 -2.70
C ASP A 38 15.22 -2.69 -2.81
N VAL A 39 14.32 -3.59 -3.17
CA VAL A 39 14.62 -5.02 -3.30
C VAL A 39 15.43 -5.30 -4.57
N GLY A 40 16.43 -6.17 -4.44
CA GLY A 40 17.26 -6.64 -5.54
C GLY A 40 18.77 -6.49 -5.33
N TYR A 41 19.22 -5.81 -4.27
CA TYR A 41 20.63 -5.56 -3.95
C TYR A 41 21.14 -6.28 -2.69
N ARG A 42 20.23 -6.66 -1.77
CA ARG A 42 20.58 -7.16 -0.43
C ARG A 42 19.94 -8.52 -0.14
N PRO A 43 20.44 -9.59 -0.79
CA PRO A 43 19.79 -10.90 -0.69
C PRO A 43 19.61 -11.43 0.73
N HIS A 44 20.51 -11.09 1.66
CA HIS A 44 20.42 -11.54 3.05
C HIS A 44 19.17 -10.98 3.74
N GLU A 45 19.00 -9.66 3.77
CA GLU A 45 17.85 -8.99 4.39
C GLU A 45 16.56 -9.27 3.63
N GLU A 46 16.64 -9.31 2.30
CA GLU A 46 15.50 -9.60 1.43
C GLU A 46 14.97 -11.02 1.63
N ASN A 47 15.85 -12.02 1.80
CA ASN A 47 15.45 -13.38 2.14
C ASN A 47 14.75 -13.44 3.52
N ALA A 48 15.19 -12.62 4.49
CA ALA A 48 14.51 -12.51 5.77
C ALA A 48 13.09 -11.93 5.60
N VAL A 49 12.91 -10.93 4.72
CA VAL A 49 11.58 -10.40 4.36
C VAL A 49 10.70 -11.50 3.76
N LEU A 50 11.24 -12.36 2.91
CA LEU A 50 10.52 -13.47 2.29
C LEU A 50 10.14 -14.61 3.28
N GLN A 51 10.55 -14.54 4.54
CA GLN A 51 10.08 -15.42 5.62
C GLN A 51 8.92 -14.80 6.42
N MET A 52 8.60 -13.54 6.20
CA MET A 52 7.48 -12.85 6.85
C MET A 52 6.13 -13.26 6.23
N PRO A 53 4.97 -12.87 6.81
CA PRO A 53 3.66 -13.15 6.22
C PRO A 53 3.56 -12.74 4.75
N THR A 54 2.91 -13.57 3.93
CA THR A 54 2.86 -13.38 2.46
C THR A 54 2.07 -12.16 2.00
N ALA A 55 1.32 -11.52 2.91
CA ALA A 55 0.67 -10.24 2.64
C ALA A 55 1.68 -9.07 2.52
N ILE A 56 2.91 -9.22 3.05
CA ILE A 56 3.98 -8.24 2.86
C ILE A 56 4.46 -8.31 1.42
N SER A 57 4.38 -7.20 0.73
CA SER A 57 4.75 -7.06 -0.68
C SER A 57 6.17 -6.52 -0.83
N VAL A 58 6.76 -6.75 -1.97
CA VAL A 58 8.10 -6.26 -2.30
C VAL A 58 8.06 -5.38 -3.54
N ALA A 59 8.82 -4.30 -3.52
CA ALA A 59 9.03 -3.43 -4.66
C ALA A 59 10.49 -3.52 -5.10
N VAL A 60 10.70 -3.95 -6.33
CA VAL A 60 11.99 -4.39 -6.86
C VAL A 60 12.57 -3.33 -7.79
N LEU A 61 13.81 -2.91 -7.52
CA LEU A 61 14.57 -2.02 -8.39
C LEU A 61 14.87 -2.75 -9.72
N PRO A 62 14.41 -2.26 -10.87
CA PRO A 62 14.44 -3.02 -12.11
C PRO A 62 15.85 -3.28 -12.67
N ASN A 63 16.82 -2.45 -12.31
CA ASN A 63 18.22 -2.61 -12.73
C ASN A 63 19.10 -3.25 -11.66
N ALA A 64 18.53 -3.70 -10.53
CA ALA A 64 19.28 -4.40 -9.50
C ALA A 64 19.74 -5.79 -9.97
N PRO A 65 20.91 -6.26 -9.51
CA PRO A 65 21.50 -7.52 -10.00
C PRO A 65 20.63 -8.75 -9.70
N HIS A 66 19.81 -8.71 -8.65
CA HIS A 66 18.94 -9.80 -8.26
C HIS A 66 17.44 -9.53 -8.53
N ALA A 67 17.12 -8.53 -9.35
CA ALA A 67 15.74 -8.09 -9.58
C ALA A 67 14.82 -9.26 -9.99
N ARG A 68 15.16 -9.96 -11.05
CA ARG A 68 14.38 -11.10 -11.56
C ARG A 68 14.27 -12.24 -10.55
N LEU A 69 15.37 -12.55 -9.86
CA LEU A 69 15.39 -13.60 -8.87
C LEU A 69 14.42 -13.32 -7.72
N MET A 70 14.48 -12.10 -7.18
CA MET A 70 13.65 -11.71 -6.05
C MET A 70 12.19 -11.57 -6.43
N ALA A 71 11.89 -11.02 -7.61
CA ALA A 71 10.52 -10.96 -8.13
C ALA A 71 9.91 -12.36 -8.29
N THR A 72 10.67 -13.30 -8.86
CA THR A 72 10.21 -14.68 -9.06
C THR A 72 9.98 -15.41 -7.74
N ARG A 73 10.90 -15.27 -6.78
CA ARG A 73 10.75 -15.85 -5.44
C ARG A 73 9.53 -15.30 -4.69
N ALA A 74 9.36 -13.98 -4.71
CA ALA A 74 8.21 -13.33 -4.07
C ALA A 74 6.89 -13.82 -4.69
N HIS A 75 6.81 -13.84 -6.01
CA HIS A 75 5.64 -14.31 -6.72
C HIS A 75 5.32 -15.78 -6.43
N SER A 76 6.32 -16.65 -6.36
CA SER A 76 6.12 -18.08 -6.05
C SER A 76 5.51 -18.33 -4.67
N GLN A 77 5.67 -17.39 -3.75
CA GLN A 77 5.04 -17.41 -2.43
C GLN A 77 3.63 -16.79 -2.41
N GLY A 78 3.15 -16.29 -3.55
CA GLY A 78 1.88 -15.57 -3.64
C GLY A 78 1.96 -14.12 -3.17
N ARG A 79 3.15 -13.53 -3.00
CA ARG A 79 3.31 -12.11 -2.67
C ARG A 79 3.03 -11.25 -3.88
N GLU A 80 2.54 -10.03 -3.66
CA GLU A 80 2.56 -9.01 -4.71
C GLU A 80 3.97 -8.48 -4.93
N VAL A 81 4.29 -8.29 -6.20
CA VAL A 81 5.52 -7.69 -6.67
C VAL A 81 5.19 -6.36 -7.33
N LEU A 82 5.91 -5.31 -6.95
CA LEU A 82 5.85 -4.01 -7.58
C LEU A 82 7.19 -3.71 -8.27
N ILE A 83 7.15 -2.89 -9.30
CA ILE A 83 8.34 -2.25 -9.86
C ILE A 83 8.64 -1.02 -9.02
N HIS A 84 9.81 -0.99 -8.38
CA HIS A 84 10.31 0.19 -7.68
C HIS A 84 11.06 1.07 -8.66
N MET A 85 10.31 2.01 -9.29
CA MET A 85 10.80 2.76 -10.45
C MET A 85 11.61 3.97 -10.03
N PRO A 86 12.89 4.06 -10.40
CA PRO A 86 13.71 5.23 -10.18
C PRO A 86 13.12 6.47 -10.87
N MET A 87 12.91 7.52 -10.11
CA MET A 87 12.35 8.78 -10.57
C MET A 87 13.15 9.96 -10.01
N ALA A 88 13.32 11.01 -10.80
CA ALA A 88 14.16 12.15 -10.47
C ALA A 88 13.72 12.87 -9.18
N PRO A 89 14.61 13.03 -8.20
CA PRO A 89 14.39 13.85 -7.02
C PRO A 89 14.68 15.32 -7.28
N LEU A 90 14.22 16.20 -6.40
CA LEU A 90 14.62 17.62 -6.36
C LEU A 90 16.05 17.78 -5.82
N SER A 91 16.48 16.87 -4.96
CA SER A 91 17.82 16.89 -4.38
C SER A 91 18.89 16.43 -5.39
N LYS A 92 20.11 16.94 -5.20
CA LYS A 92 21.27 16.46 -5.97
C LYS A 92 21.89 15.26 -5.28
N GLN A 93 21.72 14.09 -5.86
CA GLN A 93 22.29 12.84 -5.35
C GLN A 93 22.52 11.86 -6.51
N PRO A 94 23.36 10.85 -6.35
CA PRO A 94 23.54 9.82 -7.38
C PRO A 94 22.21 9.17 -7.73
N LEU A 95 21.97 8.97 -9.03
CA LEU A 95 20.74 8.40 -9.54
C LEU A 95 20.98 6.97 -10.04
N GLU A 96 19.98 6.13 -9.88
CA GLU A 96 19.90 4.83 -10.55
C GLU A 96 19.90 5.02 -12.07
N ARG A 97 20.41 4.00 -12.77
CA ARG A 97 20.30 3.97 -14.24
C ARG A 97 18.83 3.98 -14.65
N ASP A 98 18.54 4.64 -15.75
CA ASP A 98 17.19 4.76 -16.30
C ASP A 98 16.19 5.45 -15.34
N THR A 99 16.67 6.39 -14.53
CA THR A 99 15.81 7.23 -13.70
C THR A 99 14.91 8.11 -14.58
N LEU A 100 13.61 8.01 -14.39
CA LEU A 100 12.62 8.80 -15.12
C LEU A 100 12.73 10.28 -14.75
N GLN A 101 12.76 11.15 -15.77
CA GLN A 101 12.87 12.59 -15.60
C GLN A 101 11.72 13.32 -16.29
N PRO A 102 11.26 14.47 -15.75
CA PRO A 102 10.15 15.22 -16.33
C PRO A 102 10.36 15.66 -17.78
N SER A 103 11.62 15.88 -18.17
CA SER A 103 12.01 16.34 -19.52
C SER A 103 12.00 15.22 -20.57
N MET A 104 11.89 13.97 -20.18
CA MET A 104 11.90 12.84 -21.12
C MET A 104 10.66 12.84 -22.02
N SER A 105 10.84 12.37 -23.25
CA SER A 105 9.74 12.15 -24.19
C SER A 105 8.87 10.97 -23.76
N SER A 106 7.66 10.90 -24.28
CA SER A 106 6.77 9.74 -24.05
C SER A 106 7.40 8.44 -24.51
N ASP A 107 8.08 8.43 -25.65
CA ASP A 107 8.74 7.24 -26.19
C ASP A 107 9.87 6.75 -25.29
N GLU A 108 10.65 7.68 -24.73
CA GLU A 108 11.74 7.36 -23.82
C GLU A 108 11.21 6.78 -22.49
N ILE A 109 10.17 7.39 -21.92
CA ILE A 109 9.51 6.89 -20.70
C ILE A 109 8.92 5.49 -20.96
N GLN A 110 8.23 5.30 -22.08
CA GLN A 110 7.66 3.99 -22.44
C GLN A 110 8.74 2.93 -22.63
N ARG A 111 9.87 3.28 -23.24
CA ARG A 111 11.00 2.36 -23.39
C ARG A 111 11.56 1.94 -22.04
N ILE A 112 11.78 2.89 -21.15
CA ILE A 112 12.32 2.62 -19.81
C ILE A 112 11.35 1.76 -18.99
N ILE A 113 10.07 2.08 -19.01
CA ILE A 113 9.05 1.30 -18.29
C ILE A 113 8.91 -0.10 -18.87
N ARG A 114 8.95 -0.27 -20.18
CA ARG A 114 8.95 -1.59 -20.82
C ARG A 114 10.14 -2.45 -20.35
N ASN A 115 11.32 -1.87 -20.27
CA ASN A 115 12.50 -2.56 -19.76
C ASN A 115 12.33 -2.94 -18.27
N ALA A 116 11.76 -2.05 -17.48
CA ALA A 116 11.48 -2.31 -16.07
C ALA A 116 10.46 -3.48 -15.90
N VAL A 117 9.40 -3.50 -16.69
CA VAL A 117 8.43 -4.62 -16.73
C VAL A 117 9.09 -5.93 -17.08
N ASN A 118 10.00 -5.93 -18.06
CA ASN A 118 10.74 -7.13 -18.45
C ASN A 118 11.69 -7.62 -17.36
N ASN A 119 12.32 -6.71 -16.62
CA ASN A 119 13.30 -7.03 -15.59
C ASN A 119 12.65 -7.46 -14.26
N VAL A 120 11.43 -7.01 -13.99
CA VAL A 120 10.66 -7.35 -12.79
C VAL A 120 9.41 -8.13 -13.21
N PRO A 121 9.54 -9.43 -13.51
CA PRO A 121 8.40 -10.24 -13.92
C PRO A 121 7.36 -10.33 -12.80
N TYR A 122 6.11 -10.58 -13.19
CA TYR A 122 4.97 -10.74 -12.28
C TYR A 122 4.54 -9.46 -11.53
N ALA A 123 5.11 -8.30 -11.84
CA ALA A 123 4.70 -7.05 -11.23
C ALA A 123 3.23 -6.74 -11.52
N VAL A 124 2.49 -6.33 -10.49
CA VAL A 124 1.08 -5.93 -10.56
C VAL A 124 0.89 -4.43 -10.30
N GLY A 125 1.95 -3.76 -9.90
CA GLY A 125 1.97 -2.33 -9.62
C GLY A 125 3.37 -1.74 -9.77
N MET A 126 3.43 -0.44 -9.65
CA MET A 126 4.67 0.35 -9.63
C MET A 126 4.60 1.35 -8.50
N ASN A 127 5.73 1.61 -7.83
CA ASN A 127 5.89 2.77 -6.96
C ASN A 127 7.15 3.54 -7.33
N ASN A 128 7.30 4.75 -6.82
CA ASN A 128 8.46 5.58 -7.11
C ASN A 128 9.57 5.40 -6.08
N HIS A 129 10.78 5.12 -6.58
CA HIS A 129 12.03 5.30 -5.86
C HIS A 129 12.47 6.75 -5.98
N MET A 130 12.69 7.46 -4.84
CA MET A 130 12.84 8.92 -4.86
C MET A 130 11.65 9.58 -5.55
N GLY A 131 11.90 10.55 -6.44
CA GLY A 131 10.91 11.03 -7.39
C GLY A 131 10.22 12.32 -7.02
N SER A 132 10.73 13.11 -6.09
CA SER A 132 10.10 14.37 -5.70
C SER A 132 9.98 15.37 -6.86
N ALA A 133 10.93 15.40 -7.79
CA ALA A 133 10.82 16.21 -9.01
C ALA A 133 9.87 15.58 -10.04
N MET A 134 10.00 14.27 -10.26
CA MET A 134 9.17 13.57 -11.26
C MET A 134 7.70 13.54 -10.87
N THR A 135 7.37 13.14 -9.65
CA THR A 135 5.98 13.02 -9.20
C THR A 135 5.27 14.36 -9.05
N SER A 136 5.98 15.46 -8.84
CA SER A 136 5.41 16.80 -8.84
C SER A 136 5.18 17.39 -10.24
N SER A 137 5.68 16.73 -11.29
CA SER A 137 5.47 17.14 -12.68
C SER A 137 4.21 16.47 -13.25
N LEU A 138 3.14 17.24 -13.44
CA LEU A 138 1.92 16.70 -14.08
C LEU A 138 2.18 16.15 -15.48
N PRO A 139 2.86 16.87 -16.40
CA PRO A 139 3.16 16.32 -17.73
C PRO A 139 4.03 15.05 -17.67
N GLY A 140 5.02 15.03 -16.77
CA GLY A 140 5.87 13.86 -16.58
C GLY A 140 5.07 12.65 -16.10
N MET A 141 4.26 12.83 -15.09
CA MET A 141 3.45 11.73 -14.54
C MET A 141 2.32 11.29 -15.49
N GLN A 142 1.78 12.17 -16.32
CA GLN A 142 0.81 11.78 -17.36
C GLN A 142 1.43 10.79 -18.36
N LYS A 143 2.69 10.98 -18.76
CA LYS A 143 3.42 10.04 -19.61
C LYS A 143 3.64 8.68 -18.91
N VAL A 144 3.92 8.71 -17.61
CA VAL A 144 4.06 7.49 -16.81
C VAL A 144 2.73 6.75 -16.73
N MET A 145 1.63 7.42 -16.40
CA MET A 145 0.31 6.78 -16.28
C MET A 145 -0.16 6.19 -17.62
N GLN A 146 0.09 6.88 -18.72
CA GLN A 146 -0.19 6.39 -20.06
C GLN A 146 0.58 5.08 -20.38
N ALA A 147 1.85 5.01 -19.96
CA ALA A 147 2.64 3.78 -20.13
C ALA A 147 2.11 2.65 -19.25
N LEU A 148 1.76 2.93 -17.98
CA LEU A 148 1.26 1.93 -17.03
C LEU A 148 -0.09 1.33 -17.46
N GLU A 149 -0.95 2.11 -18.09
CA GLU A 149 -2.25 1.65 -18.59
C GLU A 149 -2.11 0.44 -19.52
N SER A 150 -1.07 0.44 -20.39
CA SER A 150 -0.78 -0.65 -21.31
C SER A 150 -0.44 -1.96 -20.61
N TYR A 151 0.04 -1.92 -19.39
CA TYR A 151 0.45 -3.09 -18.60
C TYR A 151 -0.54 -3.45 -17.49
N ARG A 152 -1.63 -2.68 -17.34
CA ARG A 152 -2.63 -2.85 -16.27
C ARG A 152 -2.01 -2.81 -14.86
N LEU A 153 -0.98 -2.00 -14.67
CA LEU A 153 -0.33 -1.79 -13.38
C LEU A 153 -1.04 -0.68 -12.62
N TYR A 154 -1.24 -0.87 -11.30
CA TYR A 154 -1.60 0.24 -10.43
C TYR A 154 -0.36 1.04 -10.03
N PHE A 155 -0.55 2.24 -9.51
CA PHE A 155 0.53 3.07 -9.01
C PHE A 155 0.37 3.31 -7.51
N LEU A 156 1.40 2.97 -6.74
CA LEU A 156 1.53 3.32 -5.33
C LEU A 156 2.44 4.54 -5.23
N ASP A 157 1.84 5.70 -4.96
CA ASP A 157 2.60 6.92 -4.70
C ASP A 157 3.32 6.80 -3.37
N SER A 158 4.65 6.75 -3.41
CA SER A 158 5.50 6.70 -2.21
C SER A 158 5.49 8.02 -1.43
N MET A 159 4.82 9.05 -1.95
CA MET A 159 4.65 10.35 -1.30
C MET A 159 5.97 10.96 -0.81
N THR A 160 6.96 10.99 -1.68
CA THR A 160 8.26 11.63 -1.41
C THR A 160 8.16 13.17 -1.46
N ILE A 161 7.04 13.69 -1.90
CA ILE A 161 6.67 15.11 -1.89
C ILE A 161 5.16 15.26 -1.71
N GLY A 162 4.75 16.26 -0.93
CA GLY A 162 3.33 16.52 -0.67
C GLY A 162 2.56 17.04 -1.89
N SER A 163 3.24 17.66 -2.86
CA SER A 163 2.67 18.21 -4.10
C SER A 163 2.63 17.20 -5.26
N SER A 164 2.68 15.88 -4.97
CA SER A 164 2.61 14.85 -6.01
C SER A 164 1.38 15.01 -6.88
N GLN A 165 1.58 14.88 -8.20
CA GLN A 165 0.56 14.94 -9.24
C GLN A 165 0.09 13.55 -9.70
N ALA A 166 0.52 12.47 -9.04
CA ALA A 166 0.24 11.10 -9.48
C ALA A 166 -1.26 10.84 -9.65
N THR A 167 -2.07 11.19 -8.65
CA THR A 167 -3.53 11.00 -8.71
C THR A 167 -4.17 11.81 -9.84
N ARG A 168 -3.75 13.08 -10.01
CA ARG A 168 -4.26 13.95 -11.07
C ARG A 168 -3.85 13.43 -12.46
N ALA A 169 -2.61 12.95 -12.58
CA ALA A 169 -2.09 12.40 -13.82
C ALA A 169 -2.80 11.12 -14.26
N ALA A 170 -3.30 10.34 -13.32
CA ALA A 170 -4.04 9.10 -13.60
C ALA A 170 -5.50 9.34 -14.03
N ALA A 171 -6.02 10.57 -13.86
CA ALA A 171 -7.38 10.89 -14.26
C ALA A 171 -7.59 10.67 -15.76
N GLY A 172 -8.67 9.97 -16.10
CA GLY A 172 -8.98 9.59 -17.50
C GLY A 172 -8.21 8.37 -18.01
N THR A 173 -7.33 7.78 -17.21
CA THR A 173 -6.69 6.50 -17.49
C THR A 173 -7.33 5.38 -16.66
N GLY A 174 -7.03 4.12 -16.98
CA GLY A 174 -7.43 2.97 -16.16
C GLY A 174 -6.56 2.73 -14.94
N VAL A 175 -5.52 3.56 -14.71
CA VAL A 175 -4.55 3.36 -13.63
C VAL A 175 -5.16 3.79 -12.29
N LYS A 176 -5.19 2.89 -11.33
CA LYS A 176 -5.56 3.18 -9.94
C LYS A 176 -4.33 3.69 -9.18
N VAL A 177 -4.53 4.72 -8.36
CA VAL A 177 -3.47 5.30 -7.52
C VAL A 177 -3.84 5.14 -6.06
N ILE A 178 -2.91 4.55 -5.31
CA ILE A 178 -2.97 4.47 -3.84
C ILE A 178 -1.73 5.17 -3.27
N LYS A 179 -1.77 5.54 -1.99
CA LYS A 179 -0.75 6.40 -1.39
C LYS A 179 -0.19 5.80 -0.11
N ARG A 180 1.12 5.91 0.07
CA ARG A 180 1.77 5.66 1.35
C ARG A 180 1.24 6.61 2.44
N LYS A 181 1.11 6.10 3.63
CA LYS A 181 0.78 6.88 4.84
C LYS A 181 1.97 6.99 5.80
N VAL A 182 2.83 5.96 5.87
CA VAL A 182 3.95 5.91 6.81
C VAL A 182 5.20 5.38 6.11
N PHE A 183 6.34 6.05 6.28
CA PHE A 183 7.64 5.41 6.13
C PHE A 183 8.04 4.79 7.48
N LEU A 184 8.42 3.52 7.47
CA LEU A 184 8.79 2.80 8.68
C LEU A 184 10.18 3.19 9.19
N ASP A 185 11.08 3.54 8.28
CA ASP A 185 12.51 3.56 8.51
C ASP A 185 13.25 4.74 7.86
N ASP A 186 12.63 5.91 7.81
CA ASP A 186 13.35 7.16 7.48
C ASP A 186 14.55 7.35 8.41
N THR A 187 14.37 7.01 9.67
CA THR A 187 15.46 6.89 10.64
C THR A 187 15.75 5.42 10.89
N ALA A 188 17.02 4.99 10.69
CA ALA A 188 17.43 3.59 10.78
C ALA A 188 17.61 3.10 12.24
N ASN A 189 16.81 3.58 13.17
CA ASN A 189 16.89 3.24 14.59
C ASN A 189 15.64 2.44 14.97
N GLU A 190 15.83 1.34 15.67
CA GLU A 190 14.77 0.40 16.00
C GLU A 190 13.61 1.05 16.77
N ALA A 191 13.90 1.97 17.69
CA ALA A 191 12.86 2.64 18.46
C ALA A 191 11.97 3.51 17.56
N ASP A 192 12.55 4.20 16.59
CA ASP A 192 11.81 5.01 15.62
C ASP A 192 10.99 4.13 14.69
N ILE A 193 11.54 3.03 14.22
CA ILE A 193 10.82 2.07 13.37
C ILE A 193 9.62 1.49 14.12
N ARG A 194 9.76 1.15 15.41
CA ARG A 194 8.64 0.69 16.24
C ARG A 194 7.56 1.76 16.36
N ARG A 195 7.94 3.01 16.58
CA ARG A 195 6.97 4.12 16.62
C ARG A 195 6.21 4.27 15.32
N GLN A 196 6.91 4.19 14.17
CA GLN A 196 6.28 4.30 12.87
C GLN A 196 5.38 3.09 12.55
N PHE A 197 5.78 1.90 12.97
CA PHE A 197 4.92 0.71 12.85
C PHE A 197 3.62 0.90 13.64
N ASN A 198 3.72 1.32 14.90
CA ASN A 198 2.54 1.60 15.75
C ASN A 198 1.67 2.71 15.16
N ARG A 199 2.28 3.74 14.55
CA ARG A 199 1.56 4.78 13.84
C ARG A 199 0.79 4.23 12.63
N ALA A 200 1.39 3.33 11.88
CA ALA A 200 0.71 2.68 10.74
C ALA A 200 -0.49 1.85 11.21
N VAL A 201 -0.33 1.09 12.30
CA VAL A 201 -1.42 0.34 12.94
C VAL A 201 -2.56 1.28 13.36
N GLU A 202 -2.24 2.38 14.02
CA GLU A 202 -3.23 3.35 14.48
C GLU A 202 -3.96 4.03 13.32
N LEU A 203 -3.24 4.36 12.25
CA LEU A 203 -3.87 4.91 11.04
C LEU A 203 -4.79 3.90 10.35
N ALA A 204 -4.38 2.63 10.28
CA ALA A 204 -5.24 1.56 9.74
C ALA A 204 -6.52 1.42 10.57
N ARG A 205 -6.41 1.48 11.91
CA ARG A 205 -7.57 1.42 12.81
C ARG A 205 -8.51 2.61 12.63
N ARG A 206 -7.97 3.81 12.56
CA ARG A 206 -8.77 5.05 12.47
C ARG A 206 -9.40 5.28 11.10
N ASN A 207 -8.68 4.93 10.02
CA ASN A 207 -9.07 5.27 8.66
C ASN A 207 -9.61 4.06 7.89
N GLY A 208 -9.67 2.88 8.52
CA GLY A 208 -10.03 1.63 7.86
C GLY A 208 -8.85 0.98 7.13
N SER A 209 -7.87 1.76 6.66
CA SER A 209 -6.67 1.23 6.00
C SER A 209 -5.47 2.17 6.12
N ALA A 210 -4.27 1.60 6.02
CA ALA A 210 -3.02 2.35 5.87
C ALA A 210 -2.00 1.53 5.08
N ILE A 211 -1.15 2.22 4.31
CA ILE A 211 0.00 1.64 3.61
C ILE A 211 1.27 2.17 4.24
N ALA A 212 2.11 1.27 4.71
CA ALA A 212 3.44 1.56 5.21
C ALA A 212 4.51 1.05 4.25
N ILE A 213 5.57 1.81 4.08
CA ILE A 213 6.74 1.45 3.27
C ILE A 213 7.97 1.40 4.17
N GLY A 214 8.76 0.35 4.01
CA GLY A 214 10.07 0.20 4.62
C GLY A 214 11.09 -0.32 3.61
N HIS A 215 12.31 -0.53 4.07
CA HIS A 215 13.43 -0.98 3.25
C HIS A 215 14.10 -2.21 3.86
N PRO A 216 14.83 -3.03 3.09
CA PRO A 216 15.45 -4.25 3.61
C PRO A 216 16.75 -3.92 4.37
N ARG A 217 16.59 -3.23 5.49
CA ARG A 217 17.67 -2.85 6.42
C ARG A 217 17.65 -3.76 7.64
N PRO A 218 18.80 -4.08 8.24
CA PRO A 218 18.82 -4.95 9.41
C PRO A 218 17.88 -4.53 10.54
N ALA A 219 17.82 -3.23 10.87
CA ALA A 219 16.95 -2.71 11.92
C ALA A 219 15.45 -2.88 11.56
N THR A 220 15.08 -2.62 10.31
CA THR A 220 13.70 -2.76 9.83
C THR A 220 13.26 -4.22 9.86
N VAL A 221 14.09 -5.13 9.34
CA VAL A 221 13.83 -6.56 9.37
C VAL A 221 13.66 -7.05 10.80
N LYS A 222 14.55 -6.67 11.70
CA LYS A 222 14.46 -7.06 13.11
C LYS A 222 13.17 -6.58 13.78
N VAL A 223 12.79 -5.33 13.59
CA VAL A 223 11.57 -4.77 14.18
C VAL A 223 10.34 -5.48 13.62
N LEU A 224 10.27 -5.68 12.31
CA LEU A 224 9.14 -6.38 11.69
C LEU A 224 9.02 -7.83 12.19
N GLN A 225 10.13 -8.56 12.31
CA GLN A 225 10.15 -9.92 12.86
C GLN A 225 9.59 -9.97 14.30
N GLN A 226 9.82 -8.93 15.09
CA GLN A 226 9.36 -8.85 16.47
C GLN A 226 7.89 -8.38 16.58
N MET A 227 7.47 -7.46 15.72
CA MET A 227 6.15 -6.82 15.86
C MET A 227 5.04 -7.52 15.07
N LEU A 228 5.33 -8.14 13.93
CA LEU A 228 4.32 -8.81 13.11
C LEU A 228 3.59 -9.95 13.84
N PRO A 229 4.27 -10.81 14.63
CA PRO A 229 3.60 -11.86 15.39
C PRO A 229 2.63 -11.33 16.46
N SER A 230 2.84 -10.08 16.90
CA SER A 230 2.04 -9.41 17.93
C SER A 230 1.08 -8.37 17.36
N LEU A 231 0.76 -8.46 16.08
CA LEU A 231 -0.18 -7.54 15.44
C LEU A 231 -1.53 -7.63 16.16
N PRO A 232 -2.16 -6.48 16.52
CA PRO A 232 -3.45 -6.47 17.20
C PRO A 232 -4.53 -7.22 16.41
N ALA A 233 -5.43 -7.90 17.12
CA ALA A 233 -6.49 -8.72 16.51
C ALA A 233 -7.49 -7.92 15.66
N ASP A 234 -7.59 -6.61 15.88
CA ASP A 234 -8.42 -5.69 15.11
C ASP A 234 -7.70 -5.15 13.85
N ILE A 235 -6.51 -5.66 13.52
CA ILE A 235 -5.75 -5.29 12.32
C ILE A 235 -5.49 -6.54 11.49
N VAL A 236 -5.73 -6.43 10.19
CA VAL A 236 -5.42 -7.48 9.22
C VAL A 236 -4.38 -7.00 8.22
N LEU A 237 -3.36 -7.83 7.96
CA LEU A 237 -2.41 -7.57 6.89
C LEU A 237 -3.06 -7.88 5.55
N VAL A 238 -2.95 -6.94 4.62
CA VAL A 238 -3.47 -7.07 3.25
C VAL A 238 -2.42 -6.67 2.24
N LYS A 239 -2.55 -7.19 1.03
CA LYS A 239 -1.75 -6.74 -0.12
C LYS A 239 -2.20 -5.36 -0.56
N PRO A 240 -1.33 -4.53 -1.18
CA PRO A 240 -1.72 -3.21 -1.67
C PRO A 240 -2.93 -3.22 -2.61
N SER A 241 -3.03 -4.23 -3.48
CA SER A 241 -4.15 -4.34 -4.42
C SER A 241 -5.53 -4.46 -3.76
N ALA A 242 -5.58 -4.96 -2.53
CA ALA A 242 -6.83 -5.01 -1.76
C ALA A 242 -7.38 -3.61 -1.39
N LEU A 243 -6.56 -2.57 -1.55
CA LEU A 243 -6.90 -1.19 -1.20
C LEU A 243 -7.25 -0.29 -2.41
N LEU A 244 -7.20 -0.84 -3.63
CA LEU A 244 -7.37 -0.06 -4.87
C LEU A 244 -8.75 0.59 -5.01
N ASN A 245 -9.77 0.02 -4.43
CA ASN A 245 -11.16 0.51 -4.51
C ASN A 245 -11.64 1.15 -3.20
N GLU A 246 -10.75 1.31 -2.23
CA GLU A 246 -11.09 1.97 -0.98
C GLU A 246 -10.96 3.49 -1.10
N PRO A 247 -11.78 4.26 -0.38
CA PRO A 247 -11.62 5.71 -0.33
C PRO A 247 -10.21 6.05 0.18
N GLN A 248 -9.43 6.74 -0.63
CA GLN A 248 -8.13 7.26 -0.21
C GLN A 248 -8.39 8.50 0.64
N GLY A 249 -8.59 8.30 1.94
CA GLY A 249 -8.90 9.39 2.87
C GLY A 249 -7.92 10.57 2.71
N ASN A 250 -8.45 11.77 2.68
CA ASN A 250 -7.72 13.05 2.59
C ASN A 250 -6.91 13.39 3.85
N GLY A 251 -6.50 12.40 4.62
CA GLY A 251 -5.87 12.58 5.90
C GLY A 251 -4.44 12.04 5.96
N GLY A 252 -3.51 12.76 5.44
CA GLY A 252 -2.10 12.51 5.63
C GLY A 252 -1.33 13.76 5.27
N GLY A 253 -1.35 14.75 6.17
CA GLY A 253 -0.42 15.86 6.06
C GLY A 253 0.99 15.28 5.99
N TYR A 254 1.76 15.74 5.02
CA TYR A 254 3.20 15.63 5.04
C TYR A 254 3.68 16.09 6.42
N VAL A 255 4.26 15.20 7.17
CA VAL A 255 5.09 15.54 8.34
C VAL A 255 6.50 15.28 7.87
N PRO A 256 7.33 16.36 7.80
CA PRO A 256 8.72 16.24 7.35
C PRO A 256 9.52 15.31 8.22
#